data_11ec86ff22f46da035e620b4f2263b33
#
_entry.id   11ec86ff22f46da035e620b4f2263b33
#
_cell.length_a   1.000
_cell.length_b   1.000
_cell.length_c   1.000
_cell.angle_alpha   90.00
_cell.angle_beta   90.00
_cell.angle_gamma   90.00
#
_symmetry.space_group_name_H-M   'P 1'
#
loop_
_entity.id
_entity.type
_entity.pdbx_description
1 polymer ?
#
loop_
_entity_poly.entity_id
_entity_poly.type
_entity_poly.pdbx_seq_one_letter_code
_entity_poly.pdbx_strand_id
1 'polypeptide(L)'
;QSNPYDKWMAYGQSKTASSLIAIEFHRKMKDKGVSGYSVHPGGIITPLQRHLEKEEMVALGWMDEDGSPSEMAKNFFKTTSQGASTTLWCATNSDLSSFGGVFCEDCEVAKRKNEVDESLQRYFGVADWAVDTDEASKLWDVTEKMLIS
;
A
#
# COMPACT_ATOMS: atom_id res chain seq x y z
N GLN A 1 4.69 -13.33 -19.00
CA GLN A 1 4.78 -11.87 -19.20
C GLN A 1 5.52 -11.63 -20.52
N SER A 2 4.92 -10.93 -21.45
CA SER A 2 5.49 -10.62 -22.78
C SER A 2 6.35 -9.35 -22.79
N ASN A 3 6.38 -8.60 -21.68
CA ASN A 3 7.15 -7.37 -21.56
C ASN A 3 8.44 -7.60 -20.76
N PRO A 4 9.52 -6.85 -21.05
CA PRO A 4 10.73 -6.86 -20.23
C PRO A 4 10.38 -6.59 -18.76
N TYR A 5 11.09 -7.25 -17.84
CA TYR A 5 10.88 -7.05 -16.41
C TYR A 5 11.25 -5.61 -16.02
N ASP A 6 10.33 -4.93 -15.38
CA ASP A 6 10.54 -3.64 -14.72
C ASP A 6 10.23 -3.79 -13.23
N LYS A 7 11.20 -3.45 -12.39
CA LYS A 7 11.09 -3.66 -10.93
C LYS A 7 10.00 -2.81 -10.29
N TRP A 8 9.77 -1.57 -10.78
CA TRP A 8 8.77 -0.67 -10.23
C TRP A 8 7.35 -1.08 -10.63
N MET A 9 7.19 -1.53 -11.88
CA MET A 9 5.93 -2.12 -12.33
C MET A 9 5.60 -3.38 -11.53
N ALA A 10 6.57 -4.28 -11.35
CA ALA A 10 6.38 -5.51 -10.56
C ALA A 10 6.06 -5.21 -9.11
N TYR A 11 6.74 -4.21 -8.51
CA TYR A 11 6.43 -3.73 -7.16
C TYR A 11 5.01 -3.18 -7.06
N GLY A 12 4.61 -2.28 -7.95
CA GLY A 12 3.26 -1.70 -7.98
C GLY A 12 2.18 -2.77 -8.14
N GLN A 13 2.38 -3.73 -9.05
CA GLN A 13 1.47 -4.87 -9.25
C GLN A 13 1.34 -5.70 -7.97
N SER A 14 2.44 -5.98 -7.28
CA SER A 14 2.42 -6.75 -6.03
C SER A 14 1.65 -6.04 -4.91
N LYS A 15 1.77 -4.71 -4.83
CA LYS A 15 1.04 -3.91 -3.83
C LYS A 15 -0.45 -3.79 -4.16
N THR A 16 -0.81 -3.62 -5.44
CA THR A 16 -2.19 -3.70 -5.89
C THR A 16 -2.80 -5.07 -5.57
N ALA A 17 -2.08 -6.15 -5.85
CA ALA A 17 -2.52 -7.50 -5.50
C ALA A 17 -2.76 -7.67 -3.99
N SER A 18 -1.87 -7.13 -3.14
CA SER A 18 -2.06 -7.18 -1.68
C SER A 18 -3.34 -6.46 -1.24
N SER A 19 -3.67 -5.33 -1.86
CA SER A 19 -4.91 -4.60 -1.58
C SER A 19 -6.15 -5.41 -2.00
N LEU A 20 -6.16 -5.94 -3.21
CA LEU A 20 -7.26 -6.74 -3.74
C LEU A 20 -7.48 -8.03 -2.92
N ILE A 21 -6.40 -8.70 -2.51
CA ILE A 21 -6.48 -9.89 -1.64
C ILE A 21 -7.12 -9.53 -0.28
N ALA A 22 -6.80 -8.40 0.32
CA ALA A 22 -7.40 -7.98 1.59
C ALA A 22 -8.92 -7.75 1.47
N ILE A 23 -9.38 -7.21 0.34
CA ILE A 23 -10.80 -7.00 0.04
C ILE A 23 -11.54 -8.35 -0.04
N GLU A 24 -11.05 -9.25 -0.87
CA GLU A 24 -11.71 -10.54 -1.06
C GLU A 24 -11.62 -11.41 0.20
N PHE A 25 -10.49 -11.36 0.92
CA PHE A 25 -10.35 -12.02 2.21
C PHE A 25 -11.43 -11.53 3.19
N HIS A 26 -11.60 -10.20 3.33
CA HIS A 26 -12.66 -9.68 4.17
C HIS A 26 -14.04 -10.17 3.73
N ARG A 27 -14.37 -10.11 2.43
CA ARG A 27 -15.64 -10.56 1.90
C ARG A 27 -15.94 -12.02 2.26
N LYS A 28 -14.95 -12.90 2.21
CA LYS A 28 -15.07 -14.33 2.51
C LYS A 28 -15.12 -14.63 4.01
N MET A 29 -14.54 -13.76 4.85
CA MET A 29 -14.32 -14.06 6.26
C MET A 29 -15.17 -13.21 7.24
N LYS A 30 -15.85 -12.17 6.76
CA LYS A 30 -16.63 -11.26 7.61
C LYS A 30 -17.69 -11.96 8.45
N ASP A 31 -18.35 -12.96 7.91
CA ASP A 31 -19.38 -13.73 8.61
C ASP A 31 -18.80 -14.64 9.72
N LYS A 32 -17.48 -14.79 9.75
CA LYS A 32 -16.71 -15.48 10.80
C LYS A 32 -16.12 -14.49 11.82
N GLY A 33 -16.45 -13.20 11.73
CA GLY A 33 -15.94 -12.16 12.61
C GLY A 33 -14.48 -11.77 12.31
N VAL A 34 -14.00 -12.04 11.09
CA VAL A 34 -12.62 -11.70 10.68
C VAL A 34 -12.65 -10.61 9.61
N SER A 35 -11.90 -9.54 9.82
CA SER A 35 -11.77 -8.44 8.88
C SER A 35 -10.38 -8.43 8.23
N GLY A 36 -10.34 -8.02 6.95
CA GLY A 36 -9.10 -7.78 6.21
C GLY A 36 -8.93 -6.28 5.93
N TYR A 37 -7.71 -5.79 6.04
CA TYR A 37 -7.34 -4.41 5.73
C TYR A 37 -6.06 -4.41 4.91
N SER A 38 -5.95 -3.49 3.96
CA SER A 38 -4.69 -3.14 3.33
C SER A 38 -4.17 -1.83 3.91
N VAL A 39 -2.87 -1.75 4.16
CA VAL A 39 -2.27 -0.63 4.90
C VAL A 39 -1.13 -0.02 4.11
N HIS A 40 -1.18 1.30 3.95
CA HIS A 40 -0.04 2.10 3.51
C HIS A 40 0.63 2.75 4.73
N PRO A 41 1.86 2.34 5.08
CA PRO A 41 2.53 2.84 6.29
C PRO A 41 3.17 4.22 6.10
N GLY A 42 3.10 4.80 4.91
CA GLY A 42 3.85 5.99 4.50
C GLY A 42 5.23 5.66 3.94
N GLY A 43 5.93 6.67 3.48
CA GLY A 43 7.35 6.59 3.14
C GLY A 43 8.19 6.48 4.40
N ILE A 44 9.07 5.49 4.49
CA ILE A 44 9.92 5.25 5.67
C ILE A 44 11.28 4.81 5.18
N ILE A 45 12.36 5.43 5.67
CA ILE A 45 13.71 4.95 5.42
C ILE A 45 13.97 3.75 6.32
N THR A 46 14.22 2.61 5.71
CA THR A 46 14.47 1.32 6.38
C THR A 46 15.56 0.56 5.65
N PRO A 47 16.07 -0.56 6.20
CA PRO A 47 17.00 -1.42 5.45
C PRO A 47 16.44 -1.98 4.12
N LEU A 48 15.16 -1.79 3.82
CA LEU A 48 14.59 -2.18 2.52
C LEU A 48 15.24 -1.45 1.35
N GLN A 49 15.64 -0.18 1.55
CA GLN A 49 16.31 0.64 0.52
C GLN A 49 17.74 0.18 0.20
N ARG A 50 18.32 -0.80 0.92
CA ARG A 50 19.66 -1.35 0.63
C ARG A 50 19.84 -1.90 -0.79
N HIS A 51 18.75 -2.13 -1.51
CA HIS A 51 18.73 -2.63 -2.88
C HIS A 51 18.60 -1.52 -3.93
N LEU A 52 18.54 -0.25 -3.50
CA LEU A 52 18.49 0.91 -4.37
C LEU A 52 19.86 1.58 -4.39
N GLU A 53 20.33 1.92 -5.58
CA GLU A 53 21.54 2.72 -5.73
C GLU A 53 21.28 4.17 -5.31
N LYS A 54 22.34 4.88 -4.91
CA LYS A 54 22.22 6.28 -4.47
C LYS A 54 21.59 7.16 -5.55
N GLU A 55 22.04 6.99 -6.78
CA GLU A 55 21.58 7.73 -7.96
C GLU A 55 20.07 7.55 -8.17
N GLU A 56 19.57 6.36 -7.89
CA GLU A 56 18.14 6.06 -7.98
C GLU A 56 17.35 6.75 -6.87
N MET A 57 17.85 6.76 -5.64
CA MET A 57 17.22 7.49 -4.54
C MET A 57 17.20 9.00 -4.77
N VAL A 58 18.26 9.55 -5.41
CA VAL A 58 18.29 10.95 -5.84
C VAL A 58 17.26 11.21 -6.94
N ALA A 59 17.19 10.35 -7.95
CA ALA A 59 16.20 10.47 -9.03
C ALA A 59 14.74 10.37 -8.54
N LEU A 60 14.49 9.59 -7.49
CA LEU A 60 13.20 9.50 -6.81
C LEU A 60 12.88 10.73 -5.93
N GLY A 61 13.85 11.59 -5.70
CA GLY A 61 13.73 12.77 -4.83
C GLY A 61 13.73 12.43 -3.34
N TRP A 62 14.24 11.26 -2.94
CA TRP A 62 14.31 10.85 -1.54
C TRP A 62 15.60 11.29 -0.86
N MET A 63 16.64 11.55 -1.65
CA MET A 63 17.99 11.86 -1.20
C MET A 63 18.56 12.99 -2.06
N ASP A 64 19.36 13.85 -1.44
CA ASP A 64 20.15 14.87 -2.15
C ASP A 64 21.48 14.27 -2.64
N GLU A 65 22.16 14.97 -3.54
CA GLU A 65 23.41 14.49 -4.15
C GLU A 65 24.54 14.24 -3.13
N ASP A 66 24.51 14.94 -1.99
CA ASP A 66 25.44 14.74 -0.89
C ASP A 66 25.16 13.49 -0.04
N GLY A 67 24.02 12.82 -0.28
CA GLY A 67 23.58 11.63 0.45
C GLY A 67 22.70 11.92 1.66
N SER A 68 22.35 13.19 1.92
CA SER A 68 21.39 13.57 2.95
C SER A 68 19.94 13.35 2.49
N PRO A 69 18.99 13.18 3.43
CA PRO A 69 17.57 13.16 3.08
C PRO A 69 17.15 14.46 2.42
N SER A 70 16.44 14.39 1.29
CA SER A 70 15.89 15.57 0.62
C SER A 70 14.85 16.30 1.48
N GLU A 71 14.52 17.54 1.14
CA GLU A 71 13.43 18.27 1.79
C GLU A 71 12.09 17.54 1.68
N MET A 72 11.83 16.89 0.56
CA MET A 72 10.64 16.06 0.41
C MET A 72 10.66 14.88 1.41
N ALA A 73 11.78 14.18 1.52
CA ALA A 73 11.89 13.07 2.46
C ALA A 73 11.75 13.53 3.93
N LYS A 74 12.33 14.68 4.29
CA LYS A 74 12.17 15.25 5.63
C LYS A 74 10.72 15.61 5.97
N ASN A 75 9.94 16.06 4.99
CA ASN A 75 8.57 16.50 5.19
C ASN A 75 7.55 15.35 5.15
N PHE A 76 7.77 14.33 4.34
CA PHE A 76 6.77 13.28 4.08
C PHE A 76 7.16 11.91 4.64
N PHE A 77 8.43 11.66 4.92
CA PHE A 77 8.84 10.36 5.45
C PHE A 77 8.61 10.29 6.96
N LYS A 78 8.20 9.12 7.38
CA LYS A 78 7.85 8.80 8.76
C LYS A 78 8.98 8.05 9.45
N THR A 79 9.01 8.13 10.76
CA THR A 79 9.78 7.20 11.59
C THR A 79 9.15 5.81 11.52
N THR A 80 9.87 4.78 11.89
CA THR A 80 9.35 3.40 11.97
C THR A 80 8.16 3.28 12.93
N SER A 81 8.19 4.05 14.04
CA SER A 81 7.08 4.11 14.99
C SER A 81 5.82 4.73 14.39
N GLN A 82 5.96 5.83 13.66
CA GLN A 82 4.84 6.44 12.94
C GLN A 82 4.32 5.53 11.83
N GLY A 83 5.21 4.82 11.13
CA GLY A 83 4.81 3.86 10.10
C GLY A 83 3.99 2.67 10.64
N ALA A 84 4.22 2.28 11.90
CA ALA A 84 3.44 1.22 12.55
C ALA A 84 2.04 1.68 12.99
N SER A 85 1.79 2.99 13.09
CA SER A 85 0.56 3.54 13.68
C SER A 85 -0.70 3.09 12.95
N THR A 86 -0.72 3.15 11.61
CA THR A 86 -1.90 2.73 10.83
C THR A 86 -2.19 1.24 10.98
N THR A 87 -1.15 0.40 11.08
CA THR A 87 -1.33 -1.04 11.34
C THR A 87 -1.96 -1.28 12.71
N LEU A 88 -1.46 -0.59 13.75
CA LEU A 88 -2.04 -0.67 15.09
C LEU A 88 -3.46 -0.12 15.14
N TRP A 89 -3.71 0.98 14.46
CA TRP A 89 -5.05 1.56 14.35
C TRP A 89 -6.03 0.58 13.69
N CYS A 90 -5.67 -0.07 12.60
CA CYS A 90 -6.51 -1.11 11.98
C CYS A 90 -6.79 -2.29 12.92
N ALA A 91 -5.82 -2.65 13.78
CA ALA A 91 -5.95 -3.78 14.68
C ALA A 91 -6.75 -3.48 15.96
N THR A 92 -6.83 -2.21 16.37
CA THR A 92 -7.35 -1.84 17.71
C THR A 92 -8.52 -0.86 17.69
N ASN A 93 -8.80 -0.21 16.56
CA ASN A 93 -9.88 0.77 16.49
C ASN A 93 -11.24 0.05 16.36
N SER A 94 -12.08 0.22 17.39
CA SER A 94 -13.43 -0.35 17.44
C SER A 94 -14.35 0.15 16.32
N ASP A 95 -14.14 1.36 15.81
CA ASP A 95 -14.96 1.95 14.75
C ASP A 95 -14.79 1.20 13.42
N LEU A 96 -13.67 0.50 13.24
CA LEU A 96 -13.44 -0.36 12.11
C LEU A 96 -14.10 -1.74 12.20
N SER A 97 -14.71 -2.09 13.33
CA SER A 97 -15.32 -3.41 13.52
C SER A 97 -16.45 -3.72 12.52
N SER A 98 -17.11 -2.68 12.00
CA SER A 98 -18.16 -2.78 10.97
C SER A 98 -17.63 -2.53 9.54
N PHE A 99 -16.36 -2.21 9.40
CA PHE A 99 -15.70 -1.96 8.11
C PHE A 99 -14.61 -2.98 7.88
N GLY A 100 -14.43 -3.35 6.63
CA GLY A 100 -13.30 -4.19 6.22
C GLY A 100 -13.22 -4.24 4.70
N GLY A 101 -12.17 -4.81 4.18
CA GLY A 101 -11.88 -4.76 2.75
C GLY A 101 -11.53 -3.34 2.29
N VAL A 102 -11.01 -2.50 3.18
CA VAL A 102 -10.67 -1.10 2.89
C VAL A 102 -9.17 -0.90 2.88
N PHE A 103 -8.73 0.11 2.16
CA PHE A 103 -7.35 0.59 2.16
C PHE A 103 -7.21 1.70 3.20
N CYS A 104 -6.20 1.59 4.06
CA CYS A 104 -5.98 2.50 5.17
C CYS A 104 -4.61 3.18 5.06
N GLU A 105 -4.59 4.48 5.34
CA GLU A 105 -3.38 5.30 5.45
C GLU A 105 -3.57 6.35 6.54
N ASP A 106 -2.51 6.77 7.18
CA ASP A 106 -2.50 7.83 8.20
C ASP A 106 -3.56 7.70 9.30
N CYS A 107 -3.83 6.45 9.73
CA CYS A 107 -4.85 6.11 10.74
C CYS A 107 -6.27 6.51 10.32
N GLU A 108 -6.58 6.43 9.03
CA GLU A 108 -7.93 6.60 8.48
C GLU A 108 -8.16 5.69 7.27
N VAL A 109 -9.39 5.56 6.82
CA VAL A 109 -9.72 4.94 5.54
C VAL A 109 -9.32 5.89 4.44
N ALA A 110 -8.48 5.44 3.53
CA ALA A 110 -7.93 6.27 2.47
C ALA A 110 -9.02 6.79 1.51
N LYS A 111 -8.87 8.04 1.11
CA LYS A 111 -9.67 8.65 0.04
C LYS A 111 -9.32 8.03 -1.31
N ARG A 112 -10.21 8.15 -2.27
CA ARG A 112 -9.87 7.87 -3.67
C ARG A 112 -8.89 8.92 -4.18
N LYS A 113 -8.01 8.55 -5.11
CA LYS A 113 -7.00 9.48 -5.65
C LYS A 113 -7.62 10.75 -6.24
N ASN A 114 -8.76 10.65 -6.89
CA ASN A 114 -9.49 11.80 -7.46
C ASN A 114 -10.14 12.72 -6.41
N GLU A 115 -10.20 12.31 -5.15
CA GLU A 115 -10.69 13.09 -4.00
C GLU A 115 -9.54 13.78 -3.24
N VAL A 116 -8.30 13.46 -3.59
CA VAL A 116 -7.09 14.04 -3.00
C VAL A 116 -6.61 15.19 -3.86
N ASP A 117 -6.10 16.27 -3.24
CA ASP A 117 -5.47 17.37 -3.96
C ASP A 117 -4.39 16.86 -4.94
N GLU A 118 -4.38 17.36 -6.17
CA GLU A 118 -3.50 16.89 -7.23
C GLU A 118 -2.03 16.89 -6.82
N SER A 119 -1.60 17.90 -6.07
CA SER A 119 -0.22 18.01 -5.57
C SER A 119 0.15 16.94 -4.55
N LEU A 120 -0.83 16.32 -3.90
CA LEU A 120 -0.67 15.29 -2.86
C LEU A 120 -0.96 13.88 -3.37
N GLN A 121 -1.53 13.70 -4.55
CA GLN A 121 -1.90 12.39 -5.10
C GLN A 121 -0.71 11.44 -5.27
N ARG A 122 0.52 11.96 -5.34
CA ARG A 122 1.73 11.12 -5.35
C ARG A 122 1.92 10.35 -4.04
N TYR A 123 1.46 10.93 -2.94
CA TYR A 123 1.74 10.44 -1.58
C TYR A 123 0.53 9.81 -0.91
N PHE A 124 -0.66 10.23 -1.27
CA PHE A 124 -1.91 9.84 -0.62
C PHE A 124 -2.96 9.35 -1.60
N GLY A 125 -3.94 8.66 -1.04
CA GLY A 125 -5.10 8.17 -1.76
C GLY A 125 -4.86 6.84 -2.47
N VAL A 126 -5.94 6.11 -2.65
CA VAL A 126 -5.96 4.81 -3.31
C VAL A 126 -6.59 4.90 -4.69
N ALA A 127 -5.97 4.25 -5.67
CA ALA A 127 -6.51 4.19 -7.03
C ALA A 127 -7.70 3.24 -7.12
N ASP A 128 -8.68 3.54 -7.98
CA ASP A 128 -9.91 2.76 -8.11
C ASP A 128 -9.65 1.30 -8.43
N TRP A 129 -8.71 1.00 -9.32
CA TRP A 129 -8.35 -0.38 -9.67
C TRP A 129 -7.72 -1.19 -8.52
N ALA A 130 -7.13 -0.52 -7.52
CA ALA A 130 -6.51 -1.18 -6.37
C ALA A 130 -7.53 -1.58 -5.29
N VAL A 131 -8.80 -1.19 -5.46
CA VAL A 131 -9.90 -1.48 -4.55
C VAL A 131 -11.16 -1.92 -5.30
N ASP A 132 -10.99 -2.41 -6.52
CA ASP A 132 -12.04 -2.99 -7.34
C ASP A 132 -12.41 -4.39 -6.83
N THR A 133 -13.68 -4.58 -6.49
CA THR A 133 -14.18 -5.85 -5.90
C THR A 133 -14.24 -6.98 -6.90
N ASP A 134 -14.47 -6.69 -8.19
CA ASP A 134 -14.53 -7.73 -9.22
C ASP A 134 -13.13 -8.22 -9.55
N GLU A 135 -12.14 -7.32 -9.63
CA GLU A 135 -10.74 -7.68 -9.79
C GLU A 135 -10.19 -8.41 -8.56
N ALA A 136 -10.65 -8.06 -7.34
CA ALA A 136 -10.31 -8.78 -6.12
C ALA A 136 -10.77 -10.24 -6.17
N SER A 137 -12.00 -10.49 -6.59
CA SER A 137 -12.54 -11.84 -6.74
C SER A 137 -11.80 -12.65 -7.81
N LYS A 138 -11.53 -12.05 -8.97
CA LYS A 138 -10.76 -12.71 -10.06
C LYS A 138 -9.34 -13.07 -9.61
N LEU A 139 -8.66 -12.15 -8.93
CA LEU A 139 -7.31 -12.39 -8.43
C LEU A 139 -7.29 -13.52 -7.40
N TRP A 140 -8.27 -13.56 -6.51
CA TRP A 140 -8.41 -14.63 -5.52
C TRP A 140 -8.54 -15.99 -6.20
N ASP A 141 -9.45 -16.12 -7.17
CA ASP A 141 -9.69 -17.38 -7.88
C ASP A 141 -8.45 -17.88 -8.64
N VAL A 142 -7.68 -16.95 -9.23
CA VAL A 142 -6.41 -17.30 -9.89
C VAL A 142 -5.38 -17.76 -8.87
N THR A 143 -5.28 -17.06 -7.72
CA THR A 143 -4.34 -17.39 -6.66
C THR A 143 -4.64 -18.75 -6.04
N GLU A 144 -5.91 -19.06 -5.75
CA GLU A 144 -6.31 -20.39 -5.25
C GLU A 144 -5.92 -21.50 -6.23
N LYS A 145 -6.15 -21.32 -7.52
CA LYS A 145 -5.75 -22.32 -8.55
C LYS A 145 -4.25 -22.55 -8.58
N MET A 146 -3.45 -21.49 -8.39
CA MET A 146 -1.98 -21.61 -8.34
C MET A 146 -1.47 -22.35 -7.10
N LEU A 147 -2.21 -22.28 -5.98
CA LEU A 147 -1.81 -22.96 -4.74
C LEU A 147 -2.17 -24.45 -4.71
N ILE A 148 -3.12 -24.88 -5.55
CA ILE A 148 -3.62 -26.27 -5.59
C ILE A 148 -2.92 -27.08 -6.70
N SER A 149 -2.28 -26.40 -7.66
CA SER A 149 -1.51 -27.01 -8.74
C SER A 149 -0.11 -27.43 -8.30
#